data_79243177ccf351b12efa34e306002d7b
#
_entry.id   79243177ccf351b12efa34e306002d7b
#
_cell.length_a   1.000
_cell.length_b   1.000
_cell.length_c   1.000
_cell.angle_alpha   90.00
_cell.angle_beta   90.00
_cell.angle_gamma   90.00
#
_symmetry.space_group_name_H-M   'P 1'
#
loop_
_entity.id
_entity.type
_entity.pdbx_description
1 polymer ?
#
loop_
_entity_poly.entity_id
_entity_poly.type
_entity_poly.pdbx_seq_one_letter_code
_entity_poly.pdbx_strand_id
1 'polypeptide(L)'
;MSFFENTRKPVGFGGKIMVAMMNLGHSPVARWGLRFLELAPDARVLDCGCGGGANIKRLLKKCPQGIVRGVDYSAVSVEKARNLNRTAIQKGRCAVWQGSVERIIFAKDWFDVVTAFETVYFWSDLPQCFREVRRVLKPGGTFLICNESNGDTDKDEKWTEIIGGKSDQK
;
A
#
# COMPACT_ATOMS: atom_id res chain seq x y z
N MET A 1 -18.32 1.55 -15.78
CA MET A 1 -17.17 1.85 -14.90
C MET A 1 -16.02 2.27 -15.79
N SER A 2 -15.52 3.49 -15.65
CA SER A 2 -14.45 4.01 -16.49
C SER A 2 -13.12 3.33 -16.16
N PHE A 3 -12.13 3.45 -17.07
CA PHE A 3 -10.77 2.94 -16.83
C PHE A 3 -10.18 3.49 -15.52
N PHE A 4 -10.46 4.75 -15.20
CA PHE A 4 -9.95 5.43 -14.00
C PHE A 4 -10.64 5.01 -12.70
N GLU A 5 -11.91 4.66 -12.71
CA GLU A 5 -12.60 4.09 -11.54
C GLU A 5 -11.98 2.74 -11.15
N ASN A 6 -11.49 1.95 -12.12
CA ASN A 6 -10.76 0.71 -11.88
C ASN A 6 -9.34 0.93 -11.29
N THR A 7 -8.75 2.13 -11.42
CA THR A 7 -7.47 2.45 -10.75
C THR A 7 -7.66 2.59 -9.24
N ARG A 8 -8.76 3.23 -8.84
CA ARG A 8 -9.10 3.43 -7.42
C ARG A 8 -9.60 2.15 -6.76
N LYS A 9 -10.51 1.41 -7.41
CA LYS A 9 -11.09 0.15 -6.90
C LYS A 9 -11.16 -0.90 -8.02
N PRO A 10 -10.07 -1.63 -8.29
CA PRO A 10 -10.06 -2.67 -9.31
C PRO A 10 -11.15 -3.72 -9.10
N VAL A 11 -11.98 -3.96 -10.11
CA VAL A 11 -13.03 -4.99 -10.10
C VAL A 11 -13.05 -5.79 -11.39
N GLY A 12 -13.44 -7.05 -11.32
CA GLY A 12 -13.61 -7.95 -12.45
C GLY A 12 -12.30 -8.22 -13.22
N PHE A 13 -12.44 -8.67 -14.47
CA PHE A 13 -11.30 -9.02 -15.33
C PHE A 13 -10.43 -7.81 -15.68
N GLY A 14 -11.06 -6.65 -15.99
CA GLY A 14 -10.34 -5.39 -16.23
C GLY A 14 -9.55 -4.94 -15.01
N GLY A 15 -10.09 -5.12 -13.81
CA GLY A 15 -9.38 -4.85 -12.55
C GLY A 15 -8.13 -5.74 -12.36
N LYS A 16 -8.19 -7.01 -12.75
CA LYS A 16 -7.01 -7.92 -12.69
C LYS A 16 -5.88 -7.45 -13.60
N ILE A 17 -6.19 -6.98 -14.80
CA ILE A 17 -5.20 -6.40 -15.73
C ILE A 17 -4.63 -5.11 -15.16
N MET A 18 -5.49 -4.22 -14.65
CA MET A 18 -5.08 -2.95 -14.04
C MET A 18 -4.10 -3.16 -12.89
N VAL A 19 -4.42 -4.03 -11.93
CA VAL A 19 -3.50 -4.37 -10.81
C VAL A 19 -2.17 -4.95 -11.30
N ALA A 20 -2.18 -5.68 -12.45
CA ALA A 20 -0.94 -6.17 -13.04
C ALA A 20 -0.07 -5.04 -13.59
N MET A 21 -0.68 -4.09 -14.30
CA MET A 21 0.01 -2.91 -14.85
C MET A 21 0.53 -2.00 -13.74
N MET A 22 -0.26 -1.76 -12.69
CA MET A 22 0.17 -0.98 -11.53
C MET A 22 1.37 -1.62 -10.82
N ASN A 23 1.39 -2.94 -10.63
CA ASN A 23 2.54 -3.63 -10.05
C ASN A 23 3.83 -3.48 -10.87
N LEU A 24 3.73 -3.35 -12.20
CA LEU A 24 4.86 -3.13 -13.08
C LEU A 24 5.26 -1.65 -13.13
N GLY A 25 4.30 -0.75 -13.31
CA GLY A 25 4.53 0.69 -13.47
C GLY A 25 5.16 1.33 -12.23
N HIS A 26 4.65 1.02 -11.04
CA HIS A 26 5.16 1.60 -9.78
C HIS A 26 6.41 0.89 -9.22
N SER A 27 6.92 -0.12 -9.94
CA SER A 27 8.09 -0.90 -9.49
C SER A 27 9.38 -0.09 -9.34
N PRO A 28 9.71 0.90 -10.21
CA PRO A 28 10.91 1.74 -10.04
C PRO A 28 10.84 2.61 -8.78
N VAL A 29 9.71 3.31 -8.57
CA VAL A 29 9.47 4.19 -7.42
C VAL A 29 9.51 3.40 -6.11
N ALA A 30 8.83 2.25 -6.05
CA ALA A 30 8.86 1.40 -4.87
C ALA A 30 10.26 0.87 -4.55
N ARG A 31 11.05 0.49 -5.58
CA ARG A 31 12.45 0.06 -5.38
C ARG A 31 13.32 1.20 -4.89
N TRP A 32 13.10 2.41 -5.40
CA TRP A 32 13.80 3.60 -4.94
C TRP A 32 13.46 3.91 -3.49
N GLY A 33 12.18 4.02 -3.13
CA GLY A 33 11.73 4.30 -1.76
C GLY A 33 12.22 3.25 -0.76
N LEU A 34 12.24 1.97 -1.13
CA LEU A 34 12.75 0.89 -0.27
C LEU A 34 14.27 0.98 0.03
N ARG A 35 15.03 1.80 -0.69
CA ARG A 35 16.46 2.05 -0.35
C ARG A 35 16.64 2.84 0.93
N PHE A 36 15.67 3.68 1.26
CA PHE A 36 15.66 4.52 2.46
C PHE A 36 15.09 3.78 3.70
N LEU A 37 14.61 2.55 3.51
CA LEU A 37 14.02 1.76 4.55
C LEU A 37 15.01 0.70 5.05
N GLU A 38 15.52 0.90 6.26
CA GLU A 38 16.26 -0.12 6.99
C GLU A 38 15.28 -0.98 7.79
N LEU A 39 15.37 -2.29 7.63
CA LEU A 39 14.54 -3.26 8.35
C LEU A 39 15.42 -4.21 9.15
N ALA A 40 15.06 -4.40 10.41
CA ALA A 40 15.59 -5.51 11.18
C ALA A 40 15.21 -6.85 10.50
N PRO A 41 16.06 -7.88 10.56
CA PRO A 41 15.78 -9.16 9.92
C PRO A 41 14.45 -9.80 10.34
N ASP A 42 14.00 -9.55 11.55
CA ASP A 42 12.77 -10.05 12.18
C ASP A 42 11.63 -9.03 12.25
N ALA A 43 11.75 -7.90 11.55
CA ALA A 43 10.79 -6.80 11.56
C ALA A 43 9.36 -7.25 11.24
N ARG A 44 8.39 -6.62 11.91
CA ARG A 44 6.97 -6.70 11.61
C ARG A 44 6.57 -5.52 10.77
N VAL A 45 6.14 -5.77 9.55
CA VAL A 45 5.83 -4.71 8.57
C VAL A 45 4.37 -4.78 8.14
N LEU A 46 3.72 -3.62 8.04
CA LEU A 46 2.40 -3.47 7.42
C LEU A 46 2.52 -2.68 6.13
N ASP A 47 1.97 -3.19 5.04
CA ASP A 47 1.85 -2.49 3.75
C ASP A 47 0.39 -2.06 3.55
N CYS A 48 0.14 -0.76 3.67
CA CYS A 48 -1.18 -0.14 3.54
C CYS A 48 -1.47 0.19 2.08
N GLY A 49 -2.61 -0.30 1.54
CA GLY A 49 -2.92 -0.22 0.12
C GLY A 49 -1.97 -1.10 -0.70
N CYS A 50 -1.80 -2.35 -0.26
CA CYS A 50 -0.75 -3.25 -0.78
C CYS A 50 -0.95 -3.68 -2.24
N GLY A 51 -2.07 -3.33 -2.87
CA GLY A 51 -2.39 -3.68 -4.25
C GLY A 51 -2.21 -5.16 -4.54
N GLY A 52 -1.56 -5.49 -5.64
CA GLY A 52 -1.27 -6.90 -6.03
C GLY A 52 -0.12 -7.55 -5.26
N GLY A 53 0.40 -6.94 -4.19
CA GLY A 53 1.35 -7.55 -3.26
C GLY A 53 2.81 -7.59 -3.71
N ALA A 54 3.19 -6.82 -4.73
CA ALA A 54 4.57 -6.79 -5.23
C ALA A 54 5.54 -6.21 -4.18
N ASN A 55 5.11 -5.19 -3.42
CA ASN A 55 5.93 -4.60 -2.36
C ASN A 55 6.00 -5.51 -1.13
N ILE A 56 4.93 -6.23 -0.80
CA ILE A 56 4.97 -7.30 0.22
C ILE A 56 6.11 -8.28 -0.09
N LYS A 57 6.24 -8.74 -1.35
CA LYS A 57 7.31 -9.65 -1.75
C LYS A 57 8.70 -9.05 -1.58
N ARG A 58 8.86 -7.74 -1.83
CA ARG A 58 10.13 -7.02 -1.64
C ARG A 58 10.46 -6.86 -0.14
N LEU A 59 9.48 -6.48 0.66
CA LEU A 59 9.62 -6.33 2.11
C LEU A 59 10.00 -7.66 2.78
N LEU A 60 9.36 -8.77 2.39
CA LEU A 60 9.71 -10.12 2.87
C LEU A 60 11.16 -10.52 2.60
N LYS A 61 11.76 -10.01 1.52
CA LYS A 61 13.20 -10.22 1.24
C LYS A 61 14.09 -9.37 2.12
N LYS A 62 13.64 -8.16 2.50
CA LYS A 62 14.40 -7.25 3.37
C LYS A 62 14.38 -7.69 4.84
N CYS A 63 13.32 -8.38 5.29
CA CYS A 63 13.20 -8.93 6.64
C CYS A 63 13.05 -10.47 6.61
N PRO A 64 14.12 -11.23 6.38
CA PRO A 64 14.05 -12.67 6.09
C PRO A 64 13.49 -13.53 7.23
N GLN A 65 13.54 -13.06 8.45
CA GLN A 65 12.97 -13.71 9.66
C GLN A 65 11.68 -13.02 10.12
N GLY A 66 11.36 -11.87 9.54
CA GLY A 66 10.21 -11.04 9.89
C GLY A 66 8.90 -11.49 9.24
N ILE A 67 7.86 -10.72 9.51
CA ILE A 67 6.52 -10.92 8.96
C ILE A 67 6.05 -9.65 8.24
N VAL A 68 5.36 -9.84 7.12
CA VAL A 68 4.73 -8.75 6.38
C VAL A 68 3.23 -8.97 6.31
N ARG A 69 2.47 -7.96 6.65
CA ARG A 69 1.02 -7.90 6.57
C ARG A 69 0.61 -6.90 5.52
N GLY A 70 -0.45 -7.19 4.77
CA GLY A 70 -0.99 -6.28 3.77
C GLY A 70 -2.45 -6.00 4.02
N VAL A 71 -2.88 -4.77 3.78
CA VAL A 71 -4.28 -4.38 3.74
C VAL A 71 -4.56 -3.66 2.43
N ASP A 72 -5.67 -4.04 1.78
CA ASP A 72 -6.19 -3.37 0.60
C ASP A 72 -7.72 -3.47 0.60
N TYR A 73 -8.40 -2.42 0.15
CA TYR A 73 -9.86 -2.44 0.14
C TYR A 73 -10.46 -3.16 -1.08
N SER A 74 -9.66 -3.40 -2.13
CA SER A 74 -10.07 -4.12 -3.32
C SER A 74 -9.89 -5.64 -3.14
N ALA A 75 -11.00 -6.38 -3.23
CA ALA A 75 -10.95 -7.84 -3.20
C ALA A 75 -10.07 -8.45 -4.30
N VAL A 76 -10.05 -7.83 -5.49
CA VAL A 76 -9.21 -8.26 -6.63
C VAL A 76 -7.73 -8.08 -6.31
N SER A 77 -7.36 -6.96 -5.70
CA SER A 77 -5.99 -6.71 -5.24
C SER A 77 -5.56 -7.73 -4.20
N VAL A 78 -6.41 -7.97 -3.21
CA VAL A 78 -6.16 -8.95 -2.12
C VAL A 78 -5.99 -10.36 -2.66
N GLU A 79 -6.86 -10.82 -3.56
CA GLU A 79 -6.73 -12.13 -4.22
C GLU A 79 -5.38 -12.26 -4.92
N LYS A 80 -5.00 -11.25 -5.71
CA LYS A 80 -3.74 -11.24 -6.44
C LYS A 80 -2.53 -11.20 -5.50
N ALA A 81 -2.58 -10.38 -4.45
CA ALA A 81 -1.52 -10.30 -3.45
C ALA A 81 -1.31 -11.63 -2.72
N ARG A 82 -2.40 -12.32 -2.37
CA ARG A 82 -2.36 -13.66 -1.76
C ARG A 82 -1.73 -14.69 -2.70
N ASN A 83 -2.13 -14.69 -3.97
CA ASN A 83 -1.57 -15.60 -4.98
C ASN A 83 -0.07 -15.36 -5.20
N LEU A 84 0.35 -14.10 -5.32
CA LEU A 84 1.74 -13.72 -5.52
C LEU A 84 2.64 -14.11 -4.33
N ASN A 85 2.10 -14.06 -3.11
CA ASN A 85 2.83 -14.29 -1.86
C ASN A 85 2.49 -15.63 -1.20
N ARG A 86 1.87 -16.57 -1.94
CA ARG A 86 1.34 -17.83 -1.43
C ARG A 86 2.34 -18.62 -0.59
N THR A 87 3.57 -18.74 -1.03
CA THR A 87 4.62 -19.47 -0.30
C THR A 87 4.94 -18.82 1.05
N ALA A 88 4.98 -17.49 1.12
CA ALA A 88 5.20 -16.78 2.38
C ALA A 88 3.99 -16.90 3.33
N ILE A 89 2.78 -16.93 2.77
CA ILE A 89 1.55 -17.16 3.54
C ILE A 89 1.55 -18.56 4.16
N GLN A 90 1.89 -19.60 3.39
CA GLN A 90 1.99 -20.97 3.88
C GLN A 90 3.03 -21.12 5.01
N LYS A 91 4.09 -20.32 4.97
CA LYS A 91 5.13 -20.27 6.01
C LYS A 91 4.76 -19.37 7.21
N GLY A 92 3.55 -18.79 7.27
CA GLY A 92 3.11 -17.89 8.33
C GLY A 92 3.75 -16.49 8.29
N ARG A 93 4.63 -16.21 7.32
CA ARG A 93 5.37 -14.95 7.22
C ARG A 93 4.59 -13.81 6.55
N CYS A 94 3.50 -14.14 5.86
CA CYS A 94 2.65 -13.16 5.18
C CYS A 94 1.18 -13.42 5.47
N ALA A 95 0.39 -12.35 5.52
CA ALA A 95 -1.06 -12.43 5.37
C ALA A 95 -1.59 -11.14 4.77
N VAL A 96 -2.68 -11.22 4.02
CA VAL A 96 -3.30 -10.07 3.35
C VAL A 96 -4.81 -10.08 3.63
N TRP A 97 -5.33 -8.91 4.05
CA TRP A 97 -6.74 -8.73 4.36
C TRP A 97 -7.38 -7.70 3.43
N GLN A 98 -8.65 -7.92 3.16
CA GLN A 98 -9.49 -6.89 2.60
C GLN A 98 -9.96 -5.97 3.72
N GLY A 99 -9.70 -4.67 3.59
CA GLY A 99 -10.09 -3.67 4.59
C GLY A 99 -9.64 -2.27 4.23
N SER A 100 -10.10 -1.30 5.03
CA SER A 100 -9.70 0.11 4.91
C SER A 100 -8.58 0.44 5.89
N VAL A 101 -7.70 1.36 5.48
CA VAL A 101 -6.67 1.94 6.36
C VAL A 101 -7.30 2.80 7.46
N GLU A 102 -8.53 3.28 7.27
CA GLU A 102 -9.30 4.01 8.29
C GLU A 102 -9.61 3.16 9.54
N ARG A 103 -9.55 1.82 9.40
CA ARG A 103 -9.78 0.87 10.49
C ARG A 103 -8.90 -0.35 10.34
N ILE A 104 -7.68 -0.26 10.84
CA ILE A 104 -6.70 -1.35 10.79
C ILE A 104 -6.98 -2.37 11.89
N ILE A 105 -7.12 -3.66 11.53
CA ILE A 105 -7.56 -4.75 12.43
C ILE A 105 -6.54 -5.17 13.49
N PHE A 106 -5.34 -4.60 13.48
CA PHE A 106 -4.26 -4.96 14.39
C PHE A 106 -4.29 -4.16 15.71
N ALA A 107 -3.70 -4.72 16.74
CA ALA A 107 -3.52 -4.04 18.03
C ALA A 107 -2.59 -2.84 17.89
N LYS A 108 -2.64 -1.93 18.88
CA LYS A 108 -1.68 -0.82 18.96
C LYS A 108 -0.26 -1.37 19.16
N ASP A 109 0.73 -0.58 18.74
CA ASP A 109 2.16 -0.86 18.95
C ASP A 109 2.60 -2.25 18.42
N TRP A 110 2.01 -2.67 17.28
CA TRP A 110 2.27 -4.01 16.72
C TRP A 110 3.40 -4.03 15.70
N PHE A 111 3.50 -3.00 14.84
CA PHE A 111 4.43 -2.96 13.72
C PHE A 111 5.66 -2.12 14.00
N ASP A 112 6.81 -2.58 13.55
CA ASP A 112 8.06 -1.82 13.54
C ASP A 112 8.06 -0.80 12.40
N VAL A 113 7.43 -1.18 11.27
CA VAL A 113 7.34 -0.35 10.07
C VAL A 113 5.96 -0.46 9.45
N VAL A 114 5.44 0.68 8.99
CA VAL A 114 4.28 0.76 8.09
C VAL A 114 4.73 1.39 6.78
N THR A 115 4.25 0.87 5.66
CA THR A 115 4.53 1.41 4.33
C THR A 115 3.25 1.76 3.59
N ALA A 116 3.32 2.78 2.73
CA ALA A 116 2.26 3.17 1.79
C ALA A 116 2.93 3.60 0.47
N PHE A 117 2.75 2.79 -0.59
CA PHE A 117 3.31 3.04 -1.91
C PHE A 117 2.21 3.40 -2.89
N GLU A 118 2.22 4.61 -3.45
CA GLU A 118 1.26 5.07 -4.46
C GLU A 118 -0.21 4.88 -4.03
N THR A 119 -0.55 5.15 -2.76
CA THR A 119 -1.88 4.85 -2.24
C THR A 119 -2.50 5.94 -1.36
N VAL A 120 -1.69 6.79 -0.72
CA VAL A 120 -2.18 7.76 0.28
C VAL A 120 -3.22 8.73 -0.30
N TYR A 121 -3.08 9.11 -1.56
CA TYR A 121 -4.03 10.00 -2.26
C TYR A 121 -5.40 9.36 -2.56
N PHE A 122 -5.54 8.05 -2.34
CA PHE A 122 -6.83 7.35 -2.43
C PHE A 122 -7.55 7.22 -1.08
N TRP A 123 -6.91 7.62 0.02
CA TRP A 123 -7.50 7.52 1.36
C TRP A 123 -8.53 8.62 1.57
N SER A 124 -9.76 8.25 1.95
CA SER A 124 -10.88 9.18 2.03
C SER A 124 -10.82 10.08 3.27
N ASP A 125 -10.35 9.55 4.41
CA ASP A 125 -10.15 10.31 5.66
C ASP A 125 -8.68 10.20 6.07
N LEU A 126 -7.84 11.07 5.51
CA LEU A 126 -6.39 11.10 5.81
C LEU A 126 -6.09 11.23 7.31
N PRO A 127 -6.73 12.15 8.08
CA PRO A 127 -6.52 12.24 9.51
C PRO A 127 -6.84 10.93 10.23
N GLN A 128 -7.91 10.25 9.88
CA GLN A 128 -8.26 8.96 10.48
C GLN A 128 -7.26 7.87 10.10
N CYS A 129 -6.87 7.79 8.84
CA CYS A 129 -5.87 6.83 8.39
C CYS A 129 -4.53 7.02 9.11
N PHE A 130 -4.07 8.26 9.26
CA PHE A 130 -2.84 8.55 10.01
C PHE A 130 -2.96 8.22 11.50
N ARG A 131 -4.12 8.42 12.12
CA ARG A 131 -4.37 7.98 13.51
C ARG A 131 -4.24 6.46 13.63
N GLU A 132 -4.81 5.70 12.70
CA GLU A 132 -4.73 4.25 12.69
C GLU A 132 -3.31 3.75 12.43
N VAL A 133 -2.59 4.34 11.47
CA VAL A 133 -1.18 4.03 11.23
C VAL A 133 -0.35 4.28 12.50
N ARG A 134 -0.52 5.46 13.13
CA ARG A 134 0.15 5.78 14.39
C ARG A 134 -0.20 4.81 15.51
N ARG A 135 -1.46 4.38 15.59
CA ARG A 135 -1.93 3.46 16.63
C ARG A 135 -1.26 2.09 16.53
N VAL A 136 -1.14 1.56 15.31
CA VAL A 136 -0.56 0.22 15.11
C VAL A 136 0.96 0.22 15.05
N LEU A 137 1.58 1.37 14.83
CA LEU A 137 3.03 1.54 14.79
C LEU A 137 3.59 1.62 16.20
N LYS A 138 4.65 0.88 16.47
CA LYS A 138 5.37 0.93 17.75
C LYS A 138 5.95 2.33 18.00
N PRO A 139 6.14 2.74 19.27
CA PRO A 139 6.97 3.89 19.60
C PRO A 139 8.35 3.76 18.94
N GLY A 140 8.79 4.81 18.24
CA GLY A 140 10.04 4.79 17.47
C GLY A 140 9.99 4.04 16.13
N GLY A 141 8.84 3.44 15.77
CA GLY A 141 8.65 2.79 14.48
C GLY A 141 8.60 3.79 13.32
N THR A 142 8.79 3.30 12.10
CA THR A 142 8.88 4.10 10.88
C THR A 142 7.63 4.00 10.03
N PHE A 143 7.09 5.12 9.58
CA PHE A 143 6.10 5.18 8.51
C PHE A 143 6.75 5.70 7.22
N LEU A 144 6.84 4.87 6.20
CA LEU A 144 7.34 5.23 4.87
C LEU A 144 6.17 5.49 3.92
N ILE A 145 6.05 6.71 3.44
CA ILE A 145 5.18 7.08 2.31
C ILE A 145 6.06 7.26 1.08
N CYS A 146 5.69 6.64 -0.03
CA CYS A 146 6.41 6.76 -1.29
C CYS A 146 5.43 6.95 -2.43
N ASN A 147 5.42 8.15 -2.99
CA ASN A 147 4.56 8.55 -4.11
C ASN A 147 5.42 9.09 -5.25
N GLU A 148 4.96 8.91 -6.49
CA GLU A 148 5.59 9.44 -7.70
C GLU A 148 5.29 10.93 -7.87
N SER A 149 4.10 11.35 -7.44
CA SER A 149 3.60 12.72 -7.49
C SER A 149 3.52 13.32 -6.09
N ASN A 150 3.90 14.58 -5.96
CA ASN A 150 3.80 15.36 -4.71
C ASN A 150 2.79 16.53 -4.81
N GLY A 151 2.14 16.71 -5.96
CA GLY A 151 1.16 17.78 -6.20
C GLY A 151 1.76 19.10 -6.71
N ASP A 152 3.07 19.18 -6.93
CA ASP A 152 3.77 20.45 -7.20
C ASP A 152 4.16 20.66 -8.68
N THR A 153 3.74 19.79 -9.61
CA THR A 153 4.13 19.89 -11.01
C THR A 153 2.93 19.93 -11.96
N ASP A 154 3.11 20.55 -13.16
CA ASP A 154 2.07 20.58 -14.23
C ASP A 154 1.57 19.18 -14.66
N LYS A 155 2.36 18.15 -14.39
CA LYS A 155 1.92 16.75 -14.58
C LYS A 155 0.91 16.32 -13.52
N ASP A 156 0.95 16.92 -12.35
CA ASP A 156 0.09 16.62 -11.22
C ASP A 156 -1.30 17.24 -11.40
N GLU A 157 -1.44 18.37 -12.14
CA GLU A 157 -2.75 18.93 -12.48
C GLU A 157 -3.60 17.93 -13.28
N LYS A 158 -2.99 17.22 -14.26
CA LYS A 158 -3.68 16.16 -15.00
C LYS A 158 -4.11 15.00 -14.11
N TRP A 159 -3.29 14.63 -13.13
CA TRP A 159 -3.65 13.59 -12.16
C TRP A 159 -4.76 14.06 -11.21
N THR A 160 -4.73 15.31 -10.77
CA THR A 160 -5.76 15.90 -9.91
C THR A 160 -7.12 15.94 -10.63
N GLU A 161 -7.15 16.31 -11.91
CA GLU A 161 -8.38 16.24 -12.74
C GLU A 161 -8.88 14.80 -12.89
N ILE A 162 -7.99 13.84 -13.13
CA ILE A 162 -8.30 12.42 -13.33
C ILE A 162 -8.85 11.77 -12.04
N ILE A 163 -8.32 12.15 -10.88
CA ILE A 163 -8.73 11.59 -9.57
C ILE A 163 -10.01 12.28 -9.04
N GLY A 164 -10.49 13.33 -9.71
CA GLY A 164 -11.72 14.06 -9.34
C GLY A 164 -11.52 15.03 -8.17
N GLY A 165 -10.29 15.47 -7.95
CA GLY A 165 -9.97 16.54 -7.02
C GLY A 165 -10.39 17.88 -7.57
N LYS A 166 -11.59 18.36 -7.25
CA LYS A 166 -11.88 19.80 -7.30
C LYS A 166 -11.06 20.43 -6.17
N SER A 167 -10.06 21.21 -6.53
CA SER A 167 -9.41 22.11 -5.58
C SER A 167 -10.41 23.21 -5.23
N ASP A 168 -11.15 23.05 -4.13
CA ASP A 168 -11.74 24.19 -3.47
C ASP A 168 -10.59 24.95 -2.77
N GLN A 169 -9.89 25.74 -3.59
CA GLN A 169 -9.08 26.82 -3.03
C GLN A 169 -10.03 27.98 -2.69
N LYS A 170 -10.21 28.21 -1.42
CA LYS A 170 -10.45 29.52 -0.81
C LYS A 170 -9.70 29.58 0.51
#